data_c6bac16764d0f553318997abae9fa205
#
_entry.id   c6bac16764d0f553318997abae9fa205
#
_cell.length_a   1.000
_cell.length_b   1.000
_cell.length_c   1.000
_cell.angle_alpha   90.00
_cell.angle_beta   90.00
_cell.angle_gamma   90.00
#
_symmetry.space_group_name_H-M   'P 1'
#
loop_
_entity.id
_entity.type
_entity.pdbx_description
1 polymer ?
#
loop_
_entity_poly.entity_id
_entity_poly.type
_entity_poly.pdbx_seq_one_letter_code
_entity_poly.pdbx_strand_id
1 'polypeptide(L)'
;MRRLQAFVFLAILFCLTGTRPLTQAVLTKSAAQSQNMSVTERAYQDREILYELQSPESHAFRITHDYTVRKVGEKYYFNVVRAGSHVTDPASVDLDTGEKLKWEIISGKQAVERKLPVGETLKDDSEIVVTYLSRALAPGTTNRIRLMETYADPKSYYMDGEQLVWDRSFGRLRNTVVLPLGWYLTTLASPATIQTLPDGRVSIYVVNPRPDDILVYFRARRRSRSAKN
;
A
#
# COMPACT_ATOMS: atom_id res chain seq x y z
N MET A 1 44.97 -76.96 39.92
CA MET A 1 45.22 -76.05 38.77
C MET A 1 43.90 -75.61 38.15
N ARG A 2 43.39 -74.45 38.48
CA ARG A 2 42.26 -73.82 37.83
C ARG A 2 42.53 -72.33 37.77
N ARG A 3 42.66 -71.85 36.57
CA ARG A 3 42.94 -70.42 36.30
C ARG A 3 41.58 -69.68 36.36
N LEU A 4 41.57 -68.65 37.20
CA LEU A 4 40.47 -67.66 37.33
C LEU A 4 40.64 -66.59 36.26
N GLN A 5 39.70 -66.47 35.35
CA GLN A 5 39.65 -65.35 34.40
C GLN A 5 38.76 -64.27 34.98
N ALA A 6 39.36 -63.07 35.17
CA ALA A 6 38.66 -61.87 35.59
C ALA A 6 38.07 -61.20 34.35
N PHE A 7 36.76 -61.01 34.32
CA PHE A 7 36.04 -60.18 33.33
C PHE A 7 36.05 -58.73 33.83
N VAL A 8 36.70 -57.86 33.05
CA VAL A 8 36.62 -56.42 33.25
C VAL A 8 35.39 -55.90 32.45
N PHE A 9 34.38 -55.39 33.17
CA PHE A 9 33.24 -54.67 32.55
C PHE A 9 33.64 -53.22 32.32
N LEU A 10 33.80 -52.83 31.07
CA LEU A 10 33.98 -51.43 30.67
C LEU A 10 32.60 -50.78 30.50
N ALA A 11 32.22 -49.92 31.46
CA ALA A 11 31.01 -49.13 31.36
C ALA A 11 31.26 -47.94 30.41
N ILE A 12 30.65 -47.99 29.23
CA ILE A 12 30.64 -46.88 28.28
C ILE A 12 29.54 -45.93 28.71
N LEU A 13 29.93 -44.76 29.24
CA LEU A 13 29.03 -43.67 29.57
C LEU A 13 28.66 -42.92 28.28
N PHE A 14 27.46 -43.15 27.76
CA PHE A 14 26.90 -42.38 26.64
C PHE A 14 26.45 -41.00 27.12
N CYS A 15 27.29 -39.98 26.87
CA CYS A 15 26.87 -38.57 26.97
C CYS A 15 25.89 -38.28 25.84
N LEU A 16 24.61 -38.29 26.15
CA LEU A 16 23.57 -37.72 25.29
C LEU A 16 23.65 -36.19 25.29
N THR A 17 24.52 -35.66 24.45
CA THR A 17 24.43 -34.23 24.08
C THR A 17 23.23 -34.06 23.19
N GLY A 18 22.17 -33.50 23.79
CA GLY A 18 20.93 -33.16 23.07
C GLY A 18 21.22 -32.11 22.01
N THR A 19 21.44 -32.54 20.78
CA THR A 19 21.40 -31.68 19.60
C THR A 19 19.95 -31.26 19.40
N ARG A 20 19.58 -30.07 19.88
CA ARG A 20 18.31 -29.43 19.49
C ARG A 20 18.32 -29.32 17.97
N PRO A 21 17.29 -29.82 17.26
CA PRO A 21 17.28 -29.77 15.82
C PRO A 21 17.22 -28.30 15.37
N LEU A 22 18.19 -27.87 14.58
CA LEU A 22 18.28 -26.56 13.93
C LEU A 22 16.97 -26.14 13.24
N THR A 23 16.14 -27.11 12.86
CA THR A 23 14.83 -26.93 12.24
C THR A 23 13.84 -26.16 13.14
N GLN A 24 13.87 -26.35 14.47
CA GLN A 24 12.95 -25.64 15.39
C GLN A 24 13.34 -24.15 15.54
N ALA A 25 14.62 -23.84 15.53
CA ALA A 25 15.09 -22.45 15.61
C ALA A 25 14.78 -21.66 14.33
N VAL A 26 14.80 -22.31 13.17
CA VAL A 26 14.44 -21.69 11.88
C VAL A 26 12.92 -21.45 11.79
N LEU A 27 12.10 -22.41 12.24
CA LEU A 27 10.63 -22.28 12.24
C LEU A 27 10.16 -21.21 13.24
N THR A 28 10.75 -21.09 14.42
CA THR A 28 10.39 -20.05 15.38
C THR A 28 10.82 -18.66 14.90
N LYS A 29 11.97 -18.54 14.22
CA LYS A 29 12.41 -17.26 13.64
C LYS A 29 11.52 -16.84 12.47
N SER A 30 11.09 -17.78 11.63
CA SER A 30 10.15 -17.53 10.54
C SER A 30 8.75 -17.14 11.04
N ALA A 31 8.24 -17.80 12.10
CA ALA A 31 6.96 -17.44 12.72
C ALA A 31 7.00 -16.07 13.40
N ALA A 32 8.10 -15.71 14.08
CA ALA A 32 8.28 -14.39 14.68
C ALA A 32 8.43 -13.29 13.63
N GLN A 33 9.11 -13.56 12.51
CA GLN A 33 9.16 -12.64 11.37
C GLN A 33 7.79 -12.47 10.72
N SER A 34 7.01 -13.55 10.58
CA SER A 34 5.63 -13.50 10.05
C SER A 34 4.71 -12.70 10.95
N GLN A 35 4.84 -12.78 12.27
CA GLN A 35 4.06 -11.98 13.22
C GLN A 35 4.46 -10.50 13.21
N ASN A 36 5.73 -10.16 13.06
CA ASN A 36 6.18 -8.78 12.90
C ASN A 36 5.79 -8.19 11.53
N MET A 37 5.69 -9.01 10.50
CA MET A 37 5.21 -8.58 9.19
C MET A 37 3.72 -8.29 9.16
N SER A 38 2.92 -8.94 10.02
CA SER A 38 1.48 -8.65 10.16
C SER A 38 1.19 -7.32 10.83
N VAL A 39 2.16 -6.74 11.54
CA VAL A 39 2.04 -5.44 12.21
C VAL A 39 2.42 -4.28 11.27
N THR A 40 3.25 -4.49 10.26
CA THR A 40 3.56 -3.51 9.22
C THR A 40 2.58 -3.63 8.04
N GLU A 41 1.33 -3.38 8.31
CA GLU A 41 0.19 -3.62 7.41
C GLU A 41 0.25 -2.95 6.03
N ARG A 42 1.09 -1.92 5.83
CA ARG A 42 1.02 -1.08 4.63
C ARG A 42 1.26 -1.83 3.32
N ALA A 43 2.22 -2.76 3.29
CA ALA A 43 2.56 -3.51 2.08
C ALA A 43 1.73 -4.79 1.90
N TYR A 44 1.15 -5.32 2.97
CA TYR A 44 0.47 -6.63 2.97
C TYR A 44 -1.05 -6.55 3.04
N GLN A 45 -1.61 -5.35 3.12
CA GLN A 45 -3.06 -5.17 3.05
C GLN A 45 -3.57 -5.45 1.64
N ASP A 46 -4.78 -6.00 1.56
CA ASP A 46 -5.50 -6.15 0.31
C ASP A 46 -5.98 -4.77 -0.18
N ARG A 47 -5.06 -4.06 -0.82
CA ARG A 47 -5.24 -2.71 -1.34
C ARG A 47 -4.77 -2.61 -2.77
N GLU A 48 -5.55 -1.92 -3.57
CA GLU A 48 -5.23 -1.53 -4.93
C GLU A 48 -5.46 -0.03 -5.09
N ILE A 49 -4.48 0.66 -5.65
CA ILE A 49 -4.60 2.10 -5.88
C ILE A 49 -4.35 2.38 -7.36
N LEU A 50 -5.32 3.04 -7.97
CA LEU A 50 -5.25 3.57 -9.32
C LEU A 50 -5.11 5.10 -9.25
N TYR A 51 -4.08 5.64 -9.88
CA TYR A 51 -3.85 7.07 -10.09
C TYR A 51 -4.10 7.39 -11.56
N GLU A 52 -5.15 8.12 -11.87
CA GLU A 52 -5.42 8.61 -13.22
C GLU A 52 -4.97 10.07 -13.31
N LEU A 53 -3.84 10.30 -14.01
CA LEU A 53 -3.28 11.63 -14.15
C LEU A 53 -4.19 12.49 -15.05
N GLN A 54 -4.52 13.69 -14.58
CA GLN A 54 -5.23 14.71 -15.34
C GLN A 54 -4.24 15.52 -16.18
N SER A 55 -4.70 16.65 -16.75
CA SER A 55 -3.78 17.57 -17.43
C SER A 55 -2.63 17.97 -16.51
N PRO A 56 -1.35 17.87 -16.95
CA PRO A 56 -0.20 18.17 -16.09
C PRO A 56 -0.22 19.59 -15.50
N GLU A 57 -0.81 20.52 -16.23
CA GLU A 57 -0.94 21.92 -15.80
C GLU A 57 -1.85 22.08 -14.55
N SER A 58 -2.72 21.11 -14.30
CA SER A 58 -3.56 21.08 -13.09
C SER A 58 -2.83 20.52 -11.87
N HIS A 59 -1.70 19.87 -12.05
CA HIS A 59 -1.00 19.10 -11.00
C HIS A 59 -1.90 18.07 -10.31
N ALA A 60 -3.04 17.71 -10.93
CA ALA A 60 -4.07 16.89 -10.33
C ALA A 60 -4.13 15.49 -10.91
N PHE A 61 -4.54 14.55 -10.07
CA PHE A 61 -4.79 13.17 -10.43
C PHE A 61 -5.94 12.60 -9.61
N ARG A 62 -6.77 11.79 -10.24
CA ARG A 62 -7.81 11.06 -9.55
C ARG A 62 -7.23 9.79 -8.95
N ILE A 63 -7.57 9.53 -7.70
CA ILE A 63 -7.23 8.30 -7.00
C ILE A 63 -8.49 7.46 -6.88
N THR A 64 -8.41 6.18 -7.26
CA THR A 64 -9.36 5.14 -6.89
C THR A 64 -8.63 4.15 -6.00
N HIS A 65 -9.12 3.94 -4.79
CA HIS A 65 -8.49 3.13 -3.77
C HIS A 65 -9.46 2.06 -3.29
N ASP A 66 -9.22 0.81 -3.64
CA ASP A 66 -9.95 -0.34 -3.15
C ASP A 66 -9.26 -0.92 -1.93
N TYR A 67 -10.03 -1.13 -0.87
CA TYR A 67 -9.54 -1.62 0.42
C TYR A 67 -10.50 -2.61 1.06
N THR A 68 -9.96 -3.69 1.63
CA THR A 68 -10.74 -4.63 2.44
C THR A 68 -10.57 -4.33 3.92
N VAL A 69 -11.61 -3.82 4.55
CA VAL A 69 -11.68 -3.60 6.00
C VAL A 69 -11.78 -4.95 6.70
N ARG A 70 -10.92 -5.19 7.70
CA ARG A 70 -10.84 -6.47 8.43
C ARG A 70 -10.91 -6.30 9.95
N LYS A 71 -10.69 -5.10 10.46
CA LYS A 71 -10.63 -4.84 11.91
C LYS A 71 -12.04 -4.83 12.50
N VAL A 72 -12.27 -5.73 13.44
CA VAL A 72 -13.55 -5.86 14.15
C VAL A 72 -13.91 -4.58 14.89
N GLY A 73 -15.16 -4.16 14.80
CA GLY A 73 -15.66 -2.94 15.43
C GLY A 73 -15.32 -1.65 14.68
N GLU A 74 -14.58 -1.73 13.54
CA GLU A 74 -14.27 -0.55 12.72
C GLU A 74 -15.57 0.07 12.20
N LYS A 75 -15.68 1.40 12.37
CA LYS A 75 -16.82 2.21 11.93
C LYS A 75 -16.44 3.25 10.89
N TYR A 76 -15.13 3.50 10.76
CA TYR A 76 -14.57 4.54 9.91
C TYR A 76 -13.40 4.00 9.09
N TYR A 77 -13.21 4.56 7.93
CA TYR A 77 -11.93 4.51 7.25
C TYR A 77 -11.38 5.93 7.17
N PHE A 78 -10.11 6.09 7.51
CA PHE A 78 -9.42 7.38 7.47
C PHE A 78 -8.39 7.36 6.35
N ASN A 79 -8.47 8.33 5.45
CA ASN A 79 -7.41 8.62 4.49
C ASN A 79 -6.77 9.94 4.86
N VAL A 80 -5.59 9.89 5.47
CA VAL A 80 -4.80 11.09 5.77
C VAL A 80 -4.10 11.53 4.50
N VAL A 81 -4.43 12.74 4.05
CA VAL A 81 -3.89 13.32 2.83
C VAL A 81 -2.40 13.61 3.03
N ARG A 82 -1.59 13.24 2.05
CA ARG A 82 -0.15 13.47 2.10
C ARG A 82 0.16 14.96 2.23
N ALA A 83 1.08 15.31 3.12
CA ALA A 83 1.51 16.68 3.34
C ALA A 83 1.96 17.35 2.03
N GLY A 84 1.38 18.50 1.71
CA GLY A 84 1.60 19.24 0.46
C GLY A 84 0.69 18.84 -0.70
N SER A 85 -0.17 17.84 -0.53
CA SER A 85 -1.31 17.56 -1.40
C SER A 85 -2.57 18.22 -0.84
N HIS A 86 -3.53 18.46 -1.72
CA HIS A 86 -4.88 18.93 -1.38
C HIS A 86 -5.92 18.01 -2.00
N VAL A 87 -6.98 17.66 -1.24
CA VAL A 87 -8.01 16.70 -1.67
C VAL A 87 -9.32 17.42 -2.04
N THR A 88 -9.91 16.98 -3.16
CA THR A 88 -11.26 17.41 -3.60
C THR A 88 -12.08 16.21 -4.07
N ASP A 89 -13.38 16.43 -4.22
CA ASP A 89 -14.34 15.49 -4.79
C ASP A 89 -14.29 14.06 -4.23
N PRO A 90 -14.26 13.89 -2.88
CA PRO A 90 -14.31 12.54 -2.33
C PRO A 90 -15.63 11.86 -2.65
N ALA A 91 -15.55 10.55 -2.87
CA ALA A 91 -16.70 9.67 -2.96
C ALA A 91 -16.32 8.30 -2.42
N SER A 92 -17.26 7.60 -1.81
CA SER A 92 -17.01 6.29 -1.22
C SER A 92 -18.18 5.34 -1.49
N VAL A 93 -17.86 4.09 -1.77
CA VAL A 93 -18.83 3.03 -2.07
C VAL A 93 -18.45 1.75 -1.34
N ASP A 94 -19.43 1.11 -0.74
CA ASP A 94 -19.35 -0.28 -0.29
C ASP A 94 -19.45 -1.18 -1.51
N LEU A 95 -18.38 -1.90 -1.85
CA LEU A 95 -18.35 -2.76 -3.04
C LEU A 95 -19.11 -4.08 -2.86
N ASP A 96 -19.37 -4.49 -1.62
CA ASP A 96 -20.14 -5.72 -1.35
C ASP A 96 -21.64 -5.50 -1.55
N THR A 97 -22.13 -4.25 -1.33
CA THR A 97 -23.55 -3.90 -1.42
C THR A 97 -23.89 -2.91 -2.53
N GLY A 98 -22.90 -2.15 -3.04
CA GLY A 98 -23.10 -1.03 -3.96
C GLY A 98 -23.57 0.26 -3.28
N GLU A 99 -23.69 0.29 -1.94
CA GLU A 99 -24.17 1.45 -1.19
C GLU A 99 -23.14 2.59 -1.24
N LYS A 100 -23.63 3.83 -1.47
CA LYS A 100 -22.79 5.03 -1.30
C LYS A 100 -22.59 5.31 0.18
N LEU A 101 -21.33 5.40 0.60
CA LEU A 101 -20.97 5.68 1.95
C LEU A 101 -20.88 7.18 2.21
N LYS A 102 -21.25 7.62 3.42
CA LYS A 102 -21.04 9.00 3.86
C LYS A 102 -19.57 9.29 4.05
N TRP A 103 -19.17 10.52 3.78
CA TRP A 103 -17.81 11.00 3.96
C TRP A 103 -17.80 12.48 4.36
N GLU A 104 -16.70 12.91 4.93
CA GLU A 104 -16.38 14.32 5.19
C GLU A 104 -14.88 14.56 5.10
N ILE A 105 -14.48 15.81 4.84
CA ILE A 105 -13.09 16.26 4.95
C ILE A 105 -12.97 17.05 6.25
N ILE A 106 -12.02 16.67 7.10
CA ILE A 106 -11.76 17.35 8.37
C ILE A 106 -10.28 17.68 8.51
N SER A 107 -9.96 18.61 9.42
CA SER A 107 -8.57 18.87 9.78
C SER A 107 -8.07 17.91 10.85
N GLY A 108 -6.73 17.80 10.98
CA GLY A 108 -6.11 17.03 12.06
C GLY A 108 -6.54 17.53 13.44
N LYS A 109 -6.65 18.85 13.63
CA LYS A 109 -7.19 19.46 14.85
C LYS A 109 -8.60 18.94 15.16
N GLN A 110 -9.51 18.97 14.20
CA GLN A 110 -10.86 18.44 14.35
C GLN A 110 -10.90 16.95 14.67
N ALA A 111 -10.00 16.15 14.08
CA ALA A 111 -9.90 14.73 14.37
C ALA A 111 -9.50 14.48 15.84
N VAL A 112 -8.54 15.25 16.36
CA VAL A 112 -8.09 15.19 17.76
C VAL A 112 -9.21 15.63 18.72
N GLU A 113 -9.85 16.77 18.46
CA GLU A 113 -10.97 17.30 19.26
C GLU A 113 -12.13 16.29 19.34
N ARG A 114 -12.44 15.60 18.25
CA ARG A 114 -13.48 14.57 18.16
C ARG A 114 -13.03 13.19 18.67
N LYS A 115 -11.77 13.07 19.09
CA LYS A 115 -11.17 11.81 19.58
C LYS A 115 -11.32 10.65 18.58
N LEU A 116 -11.17 10.95 17.27
CA LEU A 116 -11.25 9.93 16.23
C LEU A 116 -10.00 9.03 16.25
N PRO A 117 -10.15 7.70 16.11
CA PRO A 117 -9.03 6.75 16.20
C PRO A 117 -8.25 6.65 14.89
N VAL A 118 -7.65 7.75 14.44
CA VAL A 118 -6.96 7.82 13.13
C VAL A 118 -5.71 6.93 13.06
N GLY A 119 -5.07 6.66 14.20
CA GLY A 119 -3.99 5.67 14.29
C GLY A 119 -2.60 6.18 13.87
N GLU A 120 -2.47 7.46 13.51
CA GLU A 120 -1.20 8.09 13.18
C GLU A 120 -1.09 9.50 13.78
N THR A 121 0.13 10.03 13.85
CA THR A 121 0.36 11.40 14.34
C THR A 121 -0.12 12.40 13.31
N LEU A 122 -1.00 13.29 13.72
CA LEU A 122 -1.60 14.33 12.89
C LEU A 122 -0.98 15.69 13.21
N LYS A 123 -0.82 16.52 12.18
CA LYS A 123 -0.66 17.97 12.35
C LYS A 123 -2.03 18.62 12.34
N ASP A 124 -2.16 19.77 12.96
CA ASP A 124 -3.42 20.50 13.05
C ASP A 124 -4.05 20.81 11.67
N ASP A 125 -3.21 21.05 10.68
CA ASP A 125 -3.57 21.39 9.30
C ASP A 125 -3.63 20.17 8.35
N SER A 126 -3.39 18.93 8.85
CA SER A 126 -3.54 17.73 8.04
C SER A 126 -4.97 17.61 7.52
N GLU A 127 -5.14 17.38 6.23
CA GLU A 127 -6.45 17.03 5.65
C GLU A 127 -6.70 15.54 5.83
N ILE A 128 -7.91 15.17 6.25
CA ILE A 128 -8.32 13.79 6.47
C ILE A 128 -9.69 13.56 5.83
N VAL A 129 -9.77 12.62 4.90
CA VAL A 129 -11.06 12.13 4.41
C VAL A 129 -11.52 11.01 5.33
N VAL A 130 -12.64 11.24 5.99
CA VAL A 130 -13.31 10.27 6.86
C VAL A 130 -14.44 9.62 6.08
N THR A 131 -14.37 8.31 5.87
CA THR A 131 -15.48 7.52 5.31
C THR A 131 -16.16 6.76 6.41
N TYR A 132 -17.49 6.88 6.50
CA TYR A 132 -18.34 6.19 7.47
C TYR A 132 -18.78 4.86 6.89
N LEU A 133 -18.39 3.75 7.50
CA LEU A 133 -18.89 2.43 7.11
C LEU A 133 -20.39 2.33 7.45
N SER A 134 -21.17 1.67 6.61
CA SER A 134 -22.62 1.51 6.81
C SER A 134 -22.94 0.78 8.12
N ARG A 135 -22.03 -0.06 8.58
CA ARG A 135 -22.11 -0.80 9.83
C ARG A 135 -20.73 -1.04 10.43
N ALA A 136 -20.66 -1.20 11.74
CA ALA A 136 -19.45 -1.67 12.40
C ALA A 136 -19.15 -3.12 11.96
N LEU A 137 -17.88 -3.42 11.69
CA LEU A 137 -17.46 -4.73 11.23
C LEU A 137 -17.63 -5.78 12.34
N ALA A 138 -18.37 -6.86 12.06
CA ALA A 138 -18.56 -7.97 12.97
C ALA A 138 -17.38 -8.97 12.94
N PRO A 139 -17.17 -9.77 14.01
CA PRO A 139 -16.17 -10.84 13.99
C PRO A 139 -16.39 -11.81 12.83
N GLY A 140 -15.28 -12.21 12.15
CA GLY A 140 -15.31 -13.15 11.04
C GLY A 140 -15.85 -12.59 9.72
N THR A 141 -16.18 -11.29 9.67
CA THR A 141 -16.62 -10.61 8.44
C THR A 141 -15.55 -9.68 7.90
N THR A 142 -15.67 -9.33 6.62
CA THR A 142 -14.90 -8.28 5.94
C THR A 142 -15.86 -7.36 5.22
N ASN A 143 -15.37 -6.18 4.83
CA ASN A 143 -16.12 -5.27 3.97
C ASN A 143 -15.17 -4.66 2.93
N ARG A 144 -15.49 -4.80 1.66
CA ARG A 144 -14.71 -4.21 0.56
C ARG A 144 -15.26 -2.84 0.22
N ILE A 145 -14.43 -1.82 0.34
CA ILE A 145 -14.81 -0.42 0.04
C ILE A 145 -13.95 0.14 -1.07
N ARG A 146 -14.51 1.08 -1.84
CA ARG A 146 -13.82 1.92 -2.80
C ARG A 146 -13.90 3.37 -2.38
N LEU A 147 -12.76 4.02 -2.38
CA LEU A 147 -12.64 5.46 -2.17
C LEU A 147 -12.16 6.11 -3.46
N MET A 148 -12.75 7.21 -3.81
CA MET A 148 -12.39 7.99 -5.00
C MET A 148 -12.18 9.44 -4.58
N GLU A 149 -11.03 10.01 -4.95
CA GLU A 149 -10.61 11.35 -4.54
C GLU A 149 -9.81 11.99 -5.66
N THR A 150 -9.83 13.31 -5.76
CA THR A 150 -8.92 14.06 -6.63
C THR A 150 -7.89 14.76 -5.77
N TYR A 151 -6.61 14.53 -6.06
CA TYR A 151 -5.50 15.21 -5.40
C TYR A 151 -4.88 16.22 -6.34
N ALA A 152 -4.60 17.42 -5.83
CA ALA A 152 -3.66 18.34 -6.41
C ALA A 152 -2.34 18.24 -5.63
N ASP A 153 -1.24 17.91 -6.30
CA ASP A 153 0.08 17.71 -5.69
C ASP A 153 1.19 18.20 -6.63
N PRO A 154 1.47 19.52 -6.63
CA PRO A 154 2.46 20.10 -7.54
C PRO A 154 3.90 19.67 -7.25
N LYS A 155 4.18 19.03 -6.09
CA LYS A 155 5.49 18.49 -5.77
C LYS A 155 5.74 17.13 -6.38
N SER A 156 4.67 16.34 -6.55
CA SER A 156 4.75 14.97 -7.06
C SER A 156 4.37 14.86 -8.53
N TYR A 157 3.59 15.79 -9.07
CA TYR A 157 3.10 15.78 -10.44
C TYR A 157 3.19 17.17 -11.06
N TYR A 158 4.08 17.35 -12.05
CA TYR A 158 4.38 18.66 -12.61
C TYR A 158 4.97 18.58 -14.03
N MET A 159 5.12 19.73 -14.67
CA MET A 159 5.85 19.89 -15.93
C MET A 159 7.27 20.37 -15.65
N ASP A 160 8.25 19.74 -16.32
CA ASP A 160 9.65 20.18 -16.44
C ASP A 160 9.95 20.38 -17.92
N GLY A 161 9.86 21.63 -18.39
CA GLY A 161 9.85 21.94 -19.82
C GLY A 161 8.68 21.26 -20.54
N GLU A 162 8.99 20.45 -21.56
CA GLU A 162 7.98 19.69 -22.30
C GLU A 162 7.70 18.29 -21.72
N GLN A 163 8.28 17.99 -20.57
CA GLN A 163 8.13 16.68 -19.94
C GLN A 163 7.18 16.76 -18.74
N LEU A 164 6.22 15.87 -18.74
CA LEU A 164 5.46 15.51 -17.54
C LEU A 164 6.40 14.73 -16.62
N VAL A 165 6.43 15.09 -15.35
CA VAL A 165 7.18 14.41 -14.30
C VAL A 165 6.22 13.87 -13.25
N TRP A 166 6.42 12.62 -12.88
CA TRP A 166 5.84 11.99 -11.71
C TRP A 166 6.97 11.60 -10.76
N ASP A 167 6.88 12.08 -9.52
CA ASP A 167 7.85 11.84 -8.45
C ASP A 167 7.12 11.61 -7.14
N ARG A 168 6.76 10.36 -6.86
CA ARG A 168 5.95 10.02 -5.68
C ARG A 168 6.33 8.66 -5.13
N SER A 169 6.42 8.55 -3.80
CA SER A 169 6.62 7.26 -3.15
C SER A 169 5.30 6.51 -2.97
N PHE A 170 5.36 5.18 -3.09
CA PHE A 170 4.26 4.27 -2.90
C PHE A 170 4.51 3.32 -1.73
N GLY A 171 3.65 3.39 -0.71
CA GLY A 171 3.70 2.51 0.45
C GLY A 171 2.71 1.34 0.39
N ARG A 172 1.93 1.21 -0.70
CA ARG A 172 0.95 0.12 -0.85
C ARG A 172 1.45 -0.93 -1.81
N LEU A 173 0.93 -2.17 -1.66
CA LEU A 173 1.40 -3.31 -2.45
C LEU A 173 1.17 -3.11 -3.94
N ARG A 174 -0.04 -2.73 -4.36
CA ARG A 174 -0.44 -2.65 -5.77
C ARG A 174 -0.82 -1.23 -6.13
N ASN A 175 -0.11 -0.67 -7.11
CA ASN A 175 -0.32 0.69 -7.58
C ASN A 175 -0.31 0.74 -9.10
N THR A 176 -1.24 1.44 -9.68
CA THR A 176 -1.31 1.70 -11.12
C THR A 176 -1.34 3.19 -11.37
N VAL A 177 -0.50 3.69 -12.27
CA VAL A 177 -0.55 5.08 -12.74
C VAL A 177 -0.91 5.09 -14.21
N VAL A 178 -1.94 5.85 -14.58
CA VAL A 178 -2.39 6.00 -15.96
C VAL A 178 -2.06 7.41 -16.43
N LEU A 179 -1.27 7.52 -17.50
CA LEU A 179 -0.91 8.79 -18.11
C LEU A 179 -2.13 9.45 -18.78
N PRO A 180 -2.15 10.78 -18.91
CA PRO A 180 -3.17 11.45 -19.70
C PRO A 180 -3.13 10.99 -21.17
N LEU A 181 -4.26 11.11 -21.86
CA LEU A 181 -4.34 10.72 -23.26
C LEU A 181 -3.35 11.54 -24.12
N GLY A 182 -2.66 10.85 -25.03
CA GLY A 182 -1.70 11.47 -25.94
C GLY A 182 -0.29 11.63 -25.35
N TRP A 183 -0.03 11.11 -24.14
CA TRP A 183 1.30 11.07 -23.56
C TRP A 183 1.94 9.68 -23.72
N TYR A 184 3.26 9.63 -23.80
CA TYR A 184 4.03 8.38 -23.82
C TYR A 184 5.21 8.46 -22.87
N LEU A 185 5.53 7.34 -22.25
CA LEU A 185 6.61 7.21 -21.28
C LEU A 185 7.96 7.36 -21.96
N THR A 186 8.86 8.17 -21.38
CA THR A 186 10.24 8.37 -21.86
C THR A 186 11.29 7.87 -20.89
N THR A 187 10.99 7.90 -19.59
CA THR A 187 11.88 7.44 -18.52
C THR A 187 11.06 6.77 -17.44
N LEU A 188 11.56 5.67 -16.90
CA LEU A 188 11.01 4.99 -15.74
C LEU A 188 12.18 4.47 -14.89
N ALA A 189 12.28 4.94 -13.65
CA ALA A 189 13.35 4.55 -12.72
C ALA A 189 12.99 3.36 -11.82
N SER A 190 11.74 2.89 -11.86
CA SER A 190 11.26 1.78 -11.01
C SER A 190 10.86 0.58 -11.87
N PRO A 191 11.09 -0.66 -11.41
CA PRO A 191 10.54 -1.84 -12.07
C PRO A 191 9.00 -1.75 -12.14
N ALA A 192 8.44 -1.96 -13.35
CA ALA A 192 7.00 -1.88 -13.57
C ALA A 192 6.56 -2.70 -14.79
N THR A 193 5.28 -3.05 -14.84
CA THR A 193 4.63 -3.53 -16.06
C THR A 193 4.00 -2.34 -16.77
N ILE A 194 4.30 -2.18 -18.06
CA ILE A 194 3.76 -1.11 -18.90
C ILE A 194 2.84 -1.72 -19.93
N GLN A 195 1.67 -1.12 -20.11
CA GLN A 195 0.72 -1.52 -21.15
C GLN A 195 0.02 -0.30 -21.76
N THR A 196 -0.43 -0.44 -22.99
CA THR A 196 -1.35 0.51 -23.61
C THR A 196 -2.77 0.05 -23.39
N LEU A 197 -3.62 0.92 -22.82
CA LEU A 197 -5.03 0.67 -22.61
C LEU A 197 -5.81 0.76 -23.95
N PRO A 198 -7.02 0.20 -24.03
CA PRO A 198 -7.84 0.27 -25.23
C PRO A 198 -8.13 1.68 -25.74
N ASP A 199 -8.15 2.69 -24.84
CA ASP A 199 -8.32 4.10 -25.17
C ASP A 199 -7.02 4.80 -25.61
N GLY A 200 -5.90 4.07 -25.67
CA GLY A 200 -4.59 4.57 -26.08
C GLY A 200 -3.76 5.22 -24.98
N ARG A 201 -4.27 5.31 -23.75
CA ARG A 201 -3.49 5.77 -22.59
C ARG A 201 -2.44 4.72 -22.21
N VAL A 202 -1.37 5.17 -21.58
CA VAL A 202 -0.32 4.28 -21.04
C VAL A 202 -0.59 4.04 -19.56
N SER A 203 -0.59 2.79 -19.16
CA SER A 203 -0.72 2.32 -17.78
C SER A 203 0.61 1.75 -17.30
N ILE A 204 1.01 2.12 -16.08
CA ILE A 204 2.24 1.73 -15.40
C ILE A 204 1.85 1.04 -14.10
N TYR A 205 1.98 -0.27 -14.04
CA TYR A 205 1.66 -1.07 -12.85
C TYR A 205 2.92 -1.35 -12.04
N VAL A 206 2.91 -0.95 -10.78
CA VAL A 206 4.04 -1.07 -9.84
C VAL A 206 3.62 -1.91 -8.63
N VAL A 207 4.41 -2.92 -8.32
CA VAL A 207 4.26 -3.72 -7.10
C VAL A 207 5.33 -3.30 -6.10
N ASN A 208 4.91 -2.92 -4.89
CA ASN A 208 5.81 -2.69 -3.76
C ASN A 208 5.72 -3.86 -2.79
N PRO A 209 6.62 -4.85 -2.86
CA PRO A 209 6.63 -6.00 -1.94
C PRO A 209 7.26 -5.67 -0.57
N ARG A 210 7.72 -4.44 -0.38
CA ARG A 210 8.41 -4.00 0.84
C ARG A 210 7.43 -3.45 1.88
N PRO A 211 7.77 -3.49 3.17
CA PRO A 211 6.98 -2.86 4.23
C PRO A 211 7.08 -1.34 4.25
N ASP A 212 8.11 -0.76 3.61
CA ASP A 212 8.37 0.67 3.50
C ASP A 212 7.97 1.21 2.10
N ASP A 213 8.00 2.52 1.97
CA ASP A 213 7.71 3.19 0.71
C ASP A 213 8.83 2.96 -0.32
N ILE A 214 8.45 2.80 -1.58
CA ILE A 214 9.38 2.85 -2.72
C ILE A 214 9.14 4.12 -3.53
N LEU A 215 10.21 4.75 -4.00
CA LEU A 215 10.10 5.87 -4.90
C LEU A 215 9.71 5.36 -6.30
N VAL A 216 8.67 5.98 -6.86
CA VAL A 216 8.25 5.76 -8.24
C VAL A 216 8.42 7.06 -9.01
N TYR A 217 9.43 7.06 -9.88
CA TYR A 217 9.76 8.21 -10.70
C TYR A 217 9.67 7.86 -12.17
N PHE A 218 8.99 8.70 -12.94
CA PHE A 218 8.99 8.60 -14.39
C PHE A 218 8.82 9.96 -15.07
N ARG A 219 9.19 10.00 -16.34
CA ARG A 219 8.94 11.12 -17.24
C ARG A 219 8.15 10.65 -18.47
N ALA A 220 7.34 11.56 -19.01
CA ALA A 220 6.57 11.32 -20.22
C ALA A 220 6.57 12.56 -21.10
N ARG A 221 6.36 12.37 -22.40
CA ARG A 221 6.21 13.45 -23.39
C ARG A 221 4.86 13.34 -24.09
N ARG A 222 4.36 14.48 -24.57
CA ARG A 222 3.20 14.50 -25.43
C ARG A 222 3.56 13.97 -26.81
N ARG A 223 2.72 13.12 -27.38
CA ARG A 223 2.88 12.69 -28.77
C ARG A 223 2.67 13.91 -29.66
N SER A 224 3.64 14.21 -30.54
CA SER A 224 3.42 15.19 -31.59
C SER A 224 2.22 14.75 -32.44
N ARG A 225 1.27 15.64 -32.70
CA ARG A 225 0.27 15.37 -33.72
C ARG A 225 1.03 15.22 -35.05
N SER A 226 1.12 14.01 -35.57
CA SER A 226 1.55 13.81 -36.94
C SER A 226 0.64 14.69 -37.80
N ALA A 227 1.20 15.66 -38.50
CA ALA A 227 0.45 16.37 -39.51
C ALA A 227 -0.12 15.28 -40.44
N LYS A 228 -1.44 15.16 -40.47
CA LYS A 228 -2.06 14.32 -41.50
C LYS A 228 -1.72 14.96 -42.84
N ASN A 229 -0.78 14.35 -43.57
CA ASN A 229 -0.65 14.59 -44.98
C ASN A 229 -1.94 14.12 -45.73
#